data_39c20eff257ec8a381d8dcd2eba3f24f
#
_entry.id   39c20eff257ec8a381d8dcd2eba3f24f
#
_cell.length_a   1.000
_cell.length_b   1.000
_cell.length_c   1.000
_cell.angle_alpha   90.00
_cell.angle_beta   90.00
_cell.angle_gamma   90.00
#
_symmetry.space_group_name_H-M   'P 1'
#
loop_
_entity.id
_entity.type
_entity.pdbx_description
1 polymer ?
#
loop_
_entity_poly.entity_id
_entity_poly.type
_entity_poly.pdbx_seq_one_letter_code
_entity_poly.pdbx_strand_id
1 'polypeptide(L)'
;MKNKSWPSQKFEGFWMWVIGLALLAGCWGADIAVAATAREIDVSVDVALENFEKDVAGSKPFLAGAKGLLVFPKVIKAGVGFGGEYGEGALRIGGKTVDYYNTMAASFGLQFGAQAKTIVIVFLNEDALKGFRNSDGWKVGVDGSVAVITIGAGTSLDSSKLNEPIVGFVLDQKGLMYNLTLEGAKFSKMKK
;
A
#
# COMPACT_ATOMS: atom_id res chain seq x y z
N MET A 1 -50.50 48.85 -15.13
CA MET A 1 -49.19 48.17 -15.01
C MET A 1 -49.45 46.78 -14.44
N LYS A 2 -49.35 45.74 -15.26
CA LYS A 2 -49.61 44.33 -14.84
C LYS A 2 -48.27 43.66 -14.56
N ASN A 3 -48.03 43.33 -13.29
CA ASN A 3 -46.88 42.58 -12.85
C ASN A 3 -47.04 41.11 -13.25
N LYS A 4 -46.15 40.60 -14.09
CA LYS A 4 -46.14 39.21 -14.55
C LYS A 4 -45.18 38.43 -13.66
N SER A 5 -45.71 37.71 -12.68
CA SER A 5 -44.98 36.79 -11.84
C SER A 5 -44.59 35.54 -12.66
N TRP A 6 -43.30 35.22 -12.74
CA TRP A 6 -42.81 33.97 -13.31
C TRP A 6 -42.90 32.82 -12.30
N PRO A 7 -43.29 31.62 -12.69
CA PRO A 7 -43.34 30.47 -11.80
C PRO A 7 -41.95 29.84 -11.69
N SER A 8 -41.35 29.94 -10.51
CA SER A 8 -40.06 29.32 -10.15
C SER A 8 -40.24 27.98 -9.47
N GLN A 9 -40.90 27.02 -10.08
CA GLN A 9 -41.10 25.71 -9.42
C GLN A 9 -41.08 24.54 -10.40
N LYS A 10 -40.00 24.28 -11.12
CA LYS A 10 -39.84 22.99 -11.84
C LYS A 10 -38.38 22.51 -11.99
N PHE A 11 -37.39 23.11 -11.34
CA PHE A 11 -35.98 22.71 -11.55
C PHE A 11 -35.41 21.84 -10.44
N GLU A 12 -36.01 21.76 -9.26
CA GLU A 12 -35.43 21.01 -8.13
C GLU A 12 -35.59 19.49 -8.24
N GLY A 13 -36.67 19.02 -8.86
CA GLY A 13 -36.93 17.59 -9.02
C GLY A 13 -36.01 16.88 -10.03
N PHE A 14 -35.56 17.61 -11.05
CA PHE A 14 -34.72 17.02 -12.12
C PHE A 14 -33.32 16.66 -11.63
N TRP A 15 -32.71 17.50 -10.80
CA TRP A 15 -31.37 17.23 -10.23
C TRP A 15 -31.36 16.09 -9.23
N MET A 16 -32.41 15.91 -8.45
CA MET A 16 -32.53 14.77 -7.52
C MET A 16 -32.62 13.44 -8.26
N TRP A 17 -33.27 13.38 -9.42
CA TRP A 17 -33.35 12.17 -10.25
C TRP A 17 -32.02 11.87 -10.94
N VAL A 18 -31.28 12.86 -11.37
CA VAL A 18 -29.93 12.69 -12.00
C VAL A 18 -28.92 12.19 -10.97
N ILE A 19 -28.93 12.70 -9.73
CA ILE A 19 -28.05 12.23 -8.66
C ILE A 19 -28.45 10.81 -8.24
N GLY A 20 -29.73 10.50 -8.15
CA GLY A 20 -30.23 9.16 -7.82
C GLY A 20 -29.84 8.12 -8.88
N LEU A 21 -29.89 8.45 -10.18
CA LEU A 21 -29.49 7.57 -11.26
C LEU A 21 -27.96 7.35 -11.31
N ALA A 22 -27.18 8.37 -10.98
CA ALA A 22 -25.71 8.27 -10.91
C ALA A 22 -25.26 7.36 -9.77
N LEU A 23 -25.96 7.35 -8.64
CA LEU A 23 -25.68 6.45 -7.51
C LEU A 23 -26.09 4.99 -7.81
N LEU A 24 -27.13 4.75 -8.60
CA LEU A 24 -27.55 3.40 -9.01
C LEU A 24 -26.66 2.81 -10.11
N ALA A 25 -26.09 3.63 -11.00
CA ALA A 25 -25.16 3.18 -12.04
C ALA A 25 -23.78 2.82 -11.49
N GLY A 26 -23.39 3.34 -10.32
CA GLY A 26 -22.13 3.06 -9.65
C GLY A 26 -22.03 1.67 -8.99
N CYS A 27 -23.15 0.94 -8.85
CA CYS A 27 -23.18 -0.37 -8.18
C CYS A 27 -22.97 -1.59 -9.11
N TRP A 28 -22.80 -1.41 -10.42
CA TRP A 28 -22.68 -2.52 -11.38
C TRP A 28 -21.24 -2.84 -11.79
N GLY A 29 -20.27 -2.53 -10.98
CA GLY A 29 -18.87 -2.82 -11.24
C GLY A 29 -18.01 -3.00 -9.99
N ALA A 30 -18.63 -3.35 -8.86
CA ALA A 30 -17.86 -3.80 -7.71
C ALA A 30 -17.37 -5.23 -8.02
N ASP A 31 -16.23 -5.37 -8.71
CA ASP A 31 -15.43 -6.58 -8.62
C ASP A 31 -15.25 -6.83 -7.12
N ILE A 32 -15.85 -7.92 -6.63
CA ILE A 32 -15.64 -8.37 -5.25
C ILE A 32 -14.14 -8.61 -5.18
N ALA A 33 -13.42 -7.77 -4.44
CA ALA A 33 -12.01 -7.97 -4.19
C ALA A 33 -11.88 -9.29 -3.39
N VAL A 34 -11.75 -10.39 -4.10
CA VAL A 34 -11.47 -11.70 -3.51
C VAL A 34 -10.05 -11.61 -2.97
N ALA A 35 -9.89 -11.93 -1.69
CA ALA A 35 -8.57 -12.01 -1.07
C ALA A 35 -7.71 -13.02 -1.86
N ALA A 36 -6.48 -12.62 -2.21
CA ALA A 36 -5.59 -13.46 -2.98
C ALA A 36 -5.30 -14.78 -2.24
N THR A 37 -5.18 -15.86 -2.98
CA THR A 37 -4.77 -17.15 -2.41
C THR A 37 -3.30 -17.10 -1.97
N ALA A 38 -2.89 -17.99 -1.06
CA ALA A 38 -1.49 -18.14 -0.64
C ALA A 38 -0.54 -18.25 -1.84
N ARG A 39 -0.91 -19.08 -2.83
CA ARG A 39 -0.10 -19.29 -4.06
C ARG A 39 0.02 -18.03 -4.91
N GLU A 40 -1.04 -17.26 -5.06
CA GLU A 40 -1.03 -16.00 -5.83
C GLU A 40 -0.14 -14.96 -5.15
N ILE A 41 -0.19 -14.88 -3.81
CA ILE A 41 0.69 -14.01 -3.04
C ILE A 41 2.15 -14.45 -3.24
N ASP A 42 2.46 -15.74 -3.10
CA ASP A 42 3.82 -16.25 -3.24
C ASP A 42 4.42 -15.96 -4.61
N VAL A 43 3.68 -16.23 -5.69
CA VAL A 43 4.14 -15.94 -7.06
C VAL A 43 4.36 -14.43 -7.25
N SER A 44 3.44 -13.60 -6.73
CA SER A 44 3.56 -12.14 -6.83
C SER A 44 4.76 -11.60 -6.04
N VAL A 45 5.05 -12.19 -4.87
CA VAL A 45 6.21 -11.86 -4.04
C VAL A 45 7.51 -12.21 -4.76
N ASP A 46 7.59 -13.38 -5.41
CA ASP A 46 8.78 -13.78 -6.18
C ASP A 46 9.04 -12.80 -7.32
N VAL A 47 8.02 -12.44 -8.10
CA VAL A 47 8.12 -11.43 -9.16
C VAL A 47 8.55 -10.06 -8.62
N ALA A 48 8.00 -9.64 -7.48
CA ALA A 48 8.37 -8.35 -6.87
C ALA A 48 9.84 -8.32 -6.42
N LEU A 49 10.35 -9.43 -5.87
CA LEU A 49 11.75 -9.54 -5.48
C LEU A 49 12.69 -9.58 -6.69
N GLU A 50 12.33 -10.30 -7.76
CA GLU A 50 13.09 -10.31 -9.01
C GLU A 50 13.19 -8.90 -9.63
N ASN A 51 12.07 -8.16 -9.66
CA ASN A 51 12.07 -6.78 -10.14
C ASN A 51 12.93 -5.87 -9.24
N PHE A 52 12.83 -6.04 -7.91
CA PHE A 52 13.67 -5.29 -6.98
C PHE A 52 15.16 -5.53 -7.21
N GLU A 53 15.58 -6.79 -7.40
CA GLU A 53 16.97 -7.13 -7.69
C GLU A 53 17.46 -6.55 -9.04
N LYS A 54 16.57 -6.48 -10.03
CA LYS A 54 16.86 -5.94 -11.35
C LYS A 54 16.96 -4.42 -11.37
N ASP A 55 16.04 -3.75 -10.68
CA ASP A 55 15.88 -2.30 -10.77
C ASP A 55 16.76 -1.54 -9.77
N VAL A 56 17.21 -2.21 -8.69
CA VAL A 56 18.01 -1.60 -7.62
C VAL A 56 19.42 -2.18 -7.58
N ALA A 57 20.39 -1.42 -8.08
CA ALA A 57 21.80 -1.85 -8.06
C ALA A 57 22.29 -2.09 -6.63
N GLY A 58 22.95 -3.23 -6.39
CA GLY A 58 23.43 -3.61 -5.05
C GLY A 58 22.39 -4.24 -4.13
N SER A 59 21.13 -4.40 -4.57
CA SER A 59 20.06 -5.01 -3.77
C SER A 59 20.33 -6.48 -3.45
N LYS A 60 20.86 -7.24 -4.38
CA LYS A 60 21.07 -8.69 -4.24
C LYS A 60 21.92 -9.10 -3.04
N PRO A 61 23.17 -8.58 -2.86
CA PRO A 61 23.94 -8.87 -1.67
C PRO A 61 23.30 -8.33 -0.39
N PHE A 62 22.57 -7.20 -0.47
CA PHE A 62 21.83 -6.64 0.65
C PHE A 62 20.69 -7.56 1.11
N LEU A 63 19.87 -8.06 0.18
CA LEU A 63 18.80 -9.00 0.48
C LEU A 63 19.33 -10.34 1.00
N ALA A 64 20.47 -10.79 0.51
CA ALA A 64 21.11 -12.04 0.98
C ALA A 64 21.54 -11.95 2.45
N GLY A 65 21.86 -10.77 2.97
CA GLY A 65 22.19 -10.52 4.38
C GLY A 65 20.97 -10.40 5.30
N ALA A 66 19.76 -10.29 4.75
CA ALA A 66 18.55 -10.09 5.52
C ALA A 66 18.16 -11.31 6.36
N LYS A 67 17.66 -11.07 7.57
CA LYS A 67 17.08 -12.09 8.45
C LYS A 67 15.65 -12.46 8.08
N GLY A 68 14.94 -11.51 7.46
CA GLY A 68 13.60 -11.70 6.91
C GLY A 68 13.24 -10.59 5.92
N LEU A 69 12.35 -10.92 4.99
CA LEU A 69 11.82 -10.02 3.97
C LEU A 69 10.30 -10.06 4.03
N LEU A 70 9.67 -8.93 4.37
CA LEU A 70 8.22 -8.79 4.28
C LEU A 70 7.90 -8.02 3.00
N VAL A 71 7.22 -8.68 2.07
CA VAL A 71 6.98 -8.16 0.73
C VAL A 71 5.51 -8.03 0.46
N PHE A 72 5.08 -6.84 0.07
CA PHE A 72 3.74 -6.54 -0.43
C PHE A 72 3.85 -6.18 -1.92
N PRO A 73 3.57 -7.12 -2.83
CA PRO A 73 3.76 -6.93 -4.26
C PRO A 73 2.87 -5.83 -4.85
N LYS A 74 1.70 -5.65 -4.25
CA LYS A 74 0.74 -4.65 -4.68
C LYS A 74 0.01 -4.06 -3.47
N VAL A 75 0.28 -2.79 -3.21
CA VAL A 75 -0.43 -2.00 -2.21
C VAL A 75 -1.20 -0.92 -2.95
N ILE A 76 -2.51 -0.91 -2.78
CA ILE A 76 -3.40 0.07 -3.40
C ILE A 76 -3.74 1.13 -2.36
N LYS A 77 -3.56 2.38 -2.72
CA LYS A 77 -4.02 3.56 -1.99
C LYS A 77 -5.08 4.25 -2.82
N ALA A 78 -6.25 4.51 -2.25
CA ALA A 78 -7.33 5.22 -2.92
C ALA A 78 -8.03 6.16 -1.95
N GLY A 79 -8.55 7.29 -2.47
CA GLY A 79 -9.31 8.23 -1.65
C GLY A 79 -9.59 9.56 -2.33
N VAL A 80 -10.54 10.27 -1.71
CA VAL A 80 -10.96 11.64 -2.05
C VAL A 80 -11.14 12.39 -0.73
N GLY A 81 -10.17 13.23 -0.35
CA GLY A 81 -10.12 13.90 0.96
C GLY A 81 -9.75 12.97 2.11
N PHE A 82 -10.34 11.80 2.17
CA PHE A 82 -9.96 10.66 3.01
C PHE A 82 -9.48 9.55 2.12
N GLY A 83 -8.45 8.81 2.54
CA GLY A 83 -7.91 7.69 1.79
C GLY A 83 -7.63 6.50 2.68
N GLY A 84 -7.66 5.32 2.07
CA GLY A 84 -7.21 4.07 2.66
C GLY A 84 -6.12 3.44 1.81
N GLU A 85 -5.28 2.68 2.46
CA GLU A 85 -4.25 1.86 1.83
C GLU A 85 -4.43 0.41 2.27
N TYR A 86 -4.35 -0.51 1.32
CA TYR A 86 -4.45 -1.95 1.56
C TYR A 86 -3.55 -2.73 0.62
N GLY A 87 -2.91 -3.77 1.13
CA GLY A 87 -2.14 -4.74 0.37
C GLY A 87 -1.97 -6.05 1.11
N GLU A 88 -1.81 -7.14 0.38
CA GLU A 88 -1.48 -8.46 0.91
C GLU A 88 -0.06 -8.84 0.50
N GLY A 89 0.63 -9.57 1.38
CA GLY A 89 2.01 -9.94 1.17
C GLY A 89 2.45 -11.13 2.02
N ALA A 90 3.73 -11.48 1.92
CA ALA A 90 4.30 -12.60 2.65
C ALA A 90 5.62 -12.23 3.32
N LEU A 91 5.87 -12.85 4.48
CA LEU A 91 7.15 -12.84 5.16
C LEU A 91 7.98 -14.03 4.68
N ARG A 92 9.14 -13.73 4.11
CA ARG A 92 10.14 -14.71 3.67
C ARG A 92 11.29 -14.78 4.68
N ILE A 93 11.67 -15.99 5.09
CA ILE A 93 12.86 -16.26 5.90
C ILE A 93 13.62 -17.40 5.23
N GLY A 94 14.89 -17.18 4.91
CA GLY A 94 15.69 -18.16 4.17
C GLY A 94 15.09 -18.54 2.82
N GLY A 95 14.46 -17.60 2.13
CA GLY A 95 13.83 -17.81 0.82
C GLY A 95 12.44 -18.49 0.87
N LYS A 96 11.95 -18.88 2.05
CA LYS A 96 10.65 -19.57 2.21
C LYS A 96 9.60 -18.68 2.85
N THR A 97 8.35 -18.74 2.40
CA THR A 97 7.23 -18.10 3.08
C THR A 97 6.99 -18.78 4.42
N VAL A 98 6.97 -17.97 5.48
CA VAL A 98 6.69 -18.43 6.84
C VAL A 98 5.34 -17.94 7.36
N ASP A 99 4.91 -16.77 6.94
CA ASP A 99 3.65 -16.16 7.33
C ASP A 99 3.14 -15.22 6.23
N TYR A 100 1.83 -14.98 6.20
CA TYR A 100 1.17 -13.99 5.33
C TYR A 100 0.70 -12.80 6.16
N TYR A 101 0.77 -11.61 5.55
CA TYR A 101 0.40 -10.35 6.20
C TYR A 101 -0.42 -9.47 5.27
N ASN A 102 -1.28 -8.65 5.85
CA ASN A 102 -1.82 -7.47 5.17
C ASN A 102 -1.18 -6.20 5.71
N THR A 103 -1.18 -5.16 4.88
CA THR A 103 -0.89 -3.79 5.29
C THR A 103 -2.15 -2.95 5.17
N MET A 104 -2.40 -2.11 6.18
CA MET A 104 -3.49 -1.16 6.21
C MET A 104 -2.99 0.18 6.75
N ALA A 105 -3.35 1.27 6.06
CA ALA A 105 -3.14 2.62 6.57
C ALA A 105 -4.32 3.51 6.22
N ALA A 106 -4.63 4.47 7.08
CA ALA A 106 -5.55 5.57 6.78
C ALA A 106 -4.74 6.83 6.45
N SER A 107 -5.20 7.60 5.49
CA SER A 107 -4.59 8.87 5.13
C SER A 107 -5.64 9.97 5.00
N PHE A 108 -5.25 11.19 5.44
CA PHE A 108 -6.08 12.38 5.37
C PHE A 108 -5.33 13.42 4.53
N GLY A 109 -6.04 14.16 3.71
CA GLY A 109 -5.46 15.26 2.93
C GLY A 109 -6.14 15.46 1.57
N LEU A 110 -5.66 16.44 0.81
CA LEU A 110 -6.12 16.73 -0.55
C LEU A 110 -5.59 15.63 -1.51
N GLN A 111 -6.19 14.45 -1.42
CA GLN A 111 -5.82 13.29 -2.24
C GLN A 111 -6.98 12.96 -3.18
N PHE A 112 -6.70 12.96 -4.48
CA PHE A 112 -7.63 12.55 -5.52
C PHE A 112 -7.02 11.42 -6.32
N GLY A 113 -7.67 10.25 -6.35
CA GLY A 113 -7.31 9.18 -7.24
C GLY A 113 -6.92 7.87 -6.55
N ALA A 114 -6.33 6.98 -7.35
CA ALA A 114 -5.78 5.71 -6.90
C ALA A 114 -4.29 5.62 -7.25
N GLN A 115 -3.53 4.96 -6.40
CA GLN A 115 -2.12 4.68 -6.59
C GLN A 115 -1.85 3.22 -6.25
N ALA A 116 -0.95 2.60 -7.00
CA ALA A 116 -0.40 1.29 -6.68
C ALA A 116 1.11 1.40 -6.46
N LYS A 117 1.64 0.64 -5.50
CA LYS A 117 3.07 0.57 -5.18
C LYS A 117 3.44 -0.82 -4.69
N THR A 118 4.72 -1.16 -4.80
CA THR A 118 5.32 -2.34 -4.16
C THR A 118 6.06 -1.90 -2.90
N ILE A 119 5.94 -2.66 -1.82
CA ILE A 119 6.67 -2.42 -0.56
C ILE A 119 7.51 -3.66 -0.24
N VAL A 120 8.80 -3.45 -0.01
CA VAL A 120 9.73 -4.48 0.48
C VAL A 120 10.34 -4.01 1.79
N ILE A 121 10.06 -4.72 2.89
CA ILE A 121 10.62 -4.43 4.20
C ILE A 121 11.67 -5.49 4.52
N VAL A 122 12.88 -5.03 4.82
CA VAL A 122 14.05 -5.86 5.08
C VAL A 122 14.38 -5.76 6.56
N PHE A 123 14.37 -6.90 7.25
CA PHE A 123 14.82 -7.03 8.63
C PHE A 123 16.31 -7.43 8.63
N LEU A 124 17.18 -6.54 9.11
CA LEU A 124 18.64 -6.74 9.08
C LEU A 124 19.17 -7.44 10.33
N ASN A 125 18.41 -7.47 11.42
CA ASN A 125 18.77 -8.23 12.62
C ASN A 125 17.62 -9.12 13.13
N GLU A 126 18.00 -10.12 13.92
CA GLU A 126 17.07 -11.10 14.49
C GLU A 126 16.10 -10.50 15.49
N ASP A 127 16.51 -9.52 16.27
CA ASP A 127 15.66 -8.94 17.33
C ASP A 127 14.52 -8.11 16.72
N ALA A 128 14.81 -7.36 15.66
CA ALA A 128 13.80 -6.63 14.90
C ALA A 128 12.79 -7.59 14.26
N LEU A 129 13.26 -8.69 13.66
CA LEU A 129 12.39 -9.71 13.07
C LEU A 129 11.53 -10.40 14.14
N LYS A 130 12.10 -10.76 15.29
CA LYS A 130 11.37 -11.37 16.41
C LYS A 130 10.33 -10.41 16.99
N GLY A 131 10.70 -9.14 17.21
CA GLY A 131 9.78 -8.11 17.68
C GLY A 131 8.58 -7.97 16.74
N PHE A 132 8.83 -7.91 15.43
CA PHE A 132 7.78 -7.87 14.41
C PHE A 132 6.86 -9.09 14.47
N ARG A 133 7.41 -10.31 14.48
CA ARG A 133 6.64 -11.56 14.43
C ARG A 133 5.79 -11.83 15.69
N ASN A 134 6.22 -11.31 16.83
CA ASN A 134 5.57 -11.49 18.13
C ASN A 134 4.45 -10.46 18.39
N SER A 135 4.32 -9.44 17.53
CA SER A 135 3.27 -8.44 17.70
C SER A 135 1.97 -8.85 17.01
N ASP A 136 0.83 -8.59 17.66
CA ASP A 136 -0.52 -8.73 17.09
C ASP A 136 -0.90 -7.48 16.28
N GLY A 137 -0.18 -7.26 15.17
CA GLY A 137 -0.38 -6.09 14.32
C GLY A 137 0.61 -4.97 14.59
N TRP A 138 1.79 -5.14 14.00
CA TRP A 138 2.90 -4.22 14.11
C TRP A 138 2.63 -2.91 13.37
N LYS A 139 2.84 -1.78 14.06
CA LYS A 139 2.55 -0.44 13.54
C LYS A 139 3.84 0.37 13.40
N VAL A 140 4.09 0.84 12.18
CA VAL A 140 5.24 1.69 11.86
C VAL A 140 5.19 3.00 12.65
N GLY A 141 6.31 3.37 13.28
CA GLY A 141 6.43 4.57 14.11
C GLY A 141 5.93 4.42 15.55
N VAL A 142 5.30 3.28 15.89
CA VAL A 142 4.83 2.96 17.26
C VAL A 142 5.58 1.77 17.81
N ASP A 143 5.54 0.63 17.10
CA ASP A 143 6.16 -0.63 17.54
C ASP A 143 7.63 -0.74 17.08
N GLY A 144 8.01 0.11 16.12
CA GLY A 144 9.37 0.23 15.63
C GLY A 144 9.49 1.25 14.50
N SER A 145 10.72 1.69 14.26
CA SER A 145 11.06 2.59 13.17
C SER A 145 11.46 1.82 11.94
N VAL A 146 11.10 2.34 10.76
CA VAL A 146 11.51 1.83 9.45
C VAL A 146 12.19 2.95 8.69
N ALA A 147 13.45 2.74 8.31
CA ALA A 147 14.14 3.65 7.39
C ALA A 147 13.57 3.49 5.99
N VAL A 148 12.81 4.46 5.50
CA VAL A 148 12.14 4.36 4.20
C VAL A 148 13.03 4.89 3.08
N ILE A 149 13.20 4.08 2.04
CA ILE A 149 13.89 4.42 0.79
C ILE A 149 12.89 4.30 -0.36
N THR A 150 12.66 5.41 -1.05
CA THR A 150 11.82 5.42 -2.25
C THR A 150 12.71 5.19 -3.47
N ILE A 151 12.41 4.15 -4.24
CA ILE A 151 13.12 3.82 -5.47
C ILE A 151 12.39 4.44 -6.64
N GLY A 152 13.10 5.31 -7.38
CA GLY A 152 12.68 5.90 -8.64
C GLY A 152 13.80 5.77 -9.67
N ALA A 153 13.56 6.23 -10.90
CA ALA A 153 14.59 6.20 -11.95
C ALA A 153 15.85 6.96 -11.48
N GLY A 154 16.99 6.27 -11.43
CA GLY A 154 18.27 6.85 -11.04
C GLY A 154 18.53 6.95 -9.52
N THR A 155 17.70 6.32 -8.69
CA THR A 155 17.93 6.30 -7.24
C THR A 155 19.08 5.36 -6.89
N SER A 156 20.10 5.88 -6.19
CA SER A 156 21.13 5.07 -5.53
C SER A 156 20.72 4.74 -4.10
N LEU A 157 21.14 3.58 -3.60
CA LEU A 157 20.92 3.21 -2.21
C LEU A 157 21.69 4.17 -1.29
N ASP A 158 20.99 4.85 -0.38
CA ASP A 158 21.60 5.67 0.65
C ASP A 158 22.19 4.75 1.73
N SER A 159 23.52 4.62 1.74
CA SER A 159 24.24 3.74 2.65
C SER A 159 23.99 4.04 4.12
N SER A 160 23.66 5.28 4.48
CA SER A 160 23.35 5.65 5.87
C SER A 160 22.07 4.97 6.38
N LYS A 161 21.07 4.83 5.52
CA LYS A 161 19.80 4.17 5.85
C LYS A 161 19.88 2.64 5.86
N LEU A 162 20.88 2.06 5.18
CA LEU A 162 21.08 0.62 5.13
C LEU A 162 21.61 0.02 6.46
N ASN A 163 22.02 0.85 7.41
CA ASN A 163 22.49 0.41 8.72
C ASN A 163 21.37 0.31 9.78
N GLU A 164 20.13 0.71 9.42
CA GLU A 164 19.01 0.61 10.34
C GLU A 164 18.52 -0.84 10.49
N PRO A 165 18.01 -1.22 11.66
CA PRO A 165 17.51 -2.59 11.91
C PRO A 165 16.41 -3.05 10.96
N ILE A 166 15.59 -2.09 10.47
CA ILE A 166 14.51 -2.32 9.53
C ILE A 166 14.56 -1.26 8.44
N VAL A 167 14.65 -1.71 7.19
CA VAL A 167 14.68 -0.84 6.01
C VAL A 167 13.49 -1.16 5.12
N GLY A 168 12.71 -0.14 4.76
CA GLY A 168 11.57 -0.26 3.86
C GLY A 168 11.85 0.37 2.50
N PHE A 169 11.65 -0.39 1.44
CA PHE A 169 11.73 0.10 0.06
C PHE A 169 10.34 0.24 -0.52
N VAL A 170 10.11 1.35 -1.21
CA VAL A 170 8.88 1.60 -1.94
C VAL A 170 9.21 1.77 -3.42
N LEU A 171 8.62 0.91 -4.27
CA LEU A 171 8.89 0.81 -5.69
C LEU A 171 7.60 0.92 -6.51
N ASP A 172 7.75 1.01 -7.84
CA ASP A 172 6.67 0.89 -8.83
C ASP A 172 5.49 1.86 -8.62
N GLN A 173 5.79 3.05 -8.16
CA GLN A 173 4.74 4.03 -7.91
C GLN A 173 4.05 4.43 -9.21
N LYS A 174 2.81 3.97 -9.38
CA LYS A 174 1.94 4.32 -10.50
C LYS A 174 0.75 5.11 -9.97
N GLY A 175 0.57 6.34 -10.46
CA GLY A 175 -0.55 7.21 -10.07
C GLY A 175 -0.11 8.65 -9.74
N LEU A 176 -1.09 9.51 -9.47
CA LEU A 176 -0.90 10.96 -9.30
C LEU A 176 -0.59 11.41 -7.86
N MET A 177 -0.45 10.50 -6.91
CA MET A 177 -0.23 10.85 -5.51
C MET A 177 1.25 10.80 -5.14
N TYR A 178 1.77 11.88 -4.56
CA TYR A 178 3.21 12.08 -4.30
C TYR A 178 3.62 11.88 -2.84
N ASN A 179 2.73 11.48 -1.93
CA ASN A 179 3.06 11.40 -0.51
C ASN A 179 3.24 9.95 -0.05
N LEU A 180 4.49 9.59 0.25
CA LEU A 180 4.92 8.24 0.60
C LEU A 180 5.54 8.22 1.99
N THR A 181 4.72 7.94 2.95
CA THR A 181 5.20 7.53 4.26
C THR A 181 4.65 6.12 4.55
N LEU A 182 5.43 5.31 5.24
CA LEU A 182 4.94 4.08 5.87
C LEU A 182 4.43 4.36 7.28
N GLU A 183 4.55 5.60 7.77
CA GLU A 183 4.08 5.97 9.10
C GLU A 183 2.60 5.70 9.27
N GLY A 184 2.26 5.08 10.39
CA GLY A 184 0.90 4.68 10.70
C GLY A 184 0.41 3.44 9.96
N ALA A 185 1.19 2.87 9.05
CA ALA A 185 0.85 1.59 8.44
C ALA A 185 0.88 0.48 9.49
N LYS A 186 -0.18 -0.33 9.51
CA LYS A 186 -0.31 -1.48 10.38
C LYS A 186 -0.16 -2.76 9.55
N PHE A 187 0.75 -3.63 9.96
CA PHE A 187 0.94 -4.95 9.38
C PHE A 187 0.30 -6.00 10.29
N SER A 188 -0.66 -6.74 9.78
CA SER A 188 -1.38 -7.75 10.55
C SER A 188 -1.25 -9.12 9.89
N LYS A 189 -1.02 -10.14 10.72
CA LYS A 189 -0.90 -11.53 10.25
C LYS A 189 -2.23 -12.04 9.72
N MET A 190 -2.17 -12.78 8.62
CA MET A 190 -3.34 -13.41 7.99
C MET A 190 -3.22 -14.92 8.02
N LYS A 191 -4.37 -15.59 8.10
CA LYS A 191 -4.47 -17.04 7.83
C LYS A 191 -4.74 -17.24 6.34
N LYS A 192 -3.88 -18.00 5.66
CA LYS A 192 -3.99 -18.37 4.25
C LYS A 192 -3.87 -19.89 4.08
#